data_7dca52c4caf2a8271eea184017cfb4ba
#
_entry.id   7dca52c4caf2a8271eea184017cfb4ba
#
_cell.length_a   1.000
_cell.length_b   1.000
_cell.length_c   1.000
_cell.angle_alpha   90.00
_cell.angle_beta   90.00
_cell.angle_gamma   90.00
#
_symmetry.space_group_name_H-M   'P 1'
#
loop_
_entity.id
_entity.type
_entity.pdbx_description
1 polymer ?
#
loop_
_entity_poly.entity_id
_entity_poly.type
_entity_poly.pdbx_seq_one_letter_code
_entity_poly.pdbx_strand_id
1 'polypeptide(L)'
;PSPRGGGSPAATIVPSVGCPLGCNFCTTSAFFGGKGKFVNFYQRGEELFRVMCHAERALGVSSFFMMDENFLLYKRRAMELLDCMKAAGKTWAMYVFSSANAIRKYDIRELVELGVEWIWLGLESTDTGYTKLKGTDTLSLVRELQAHGICVHGSTIIGLEHHTPENIGADIERAIAHETVFHQFMLYTPMPGTALHAQVTSEGRLLNDVDLADTHGQFKFNFRHPAISRDESKVLLDRAFRLDFERNGPSLFRLMRTMMLRWQRYRADADPRVRG
;
A
#
# COMPACT_ATOMS: atom_id res chain seq x y z
N PRO A 1 7.17 28.17 -4.06
CA PRO A 1 8.49 27.52 -4.00
C PRO A 1 9.28 28.11 -2.85
N SER A 2 9.60 27.31 -1.85
CA SER A 2 10.48 27.74 -0.77
C SER A 2 11.88 28.02 -1.33
N PRO A 3 12.50 29.18 -1.05
CA PRO A 3 13.84 29.50 -1.56
C PRO A 3 14.97 28.66 -0.96
N ARG A 4 14.66 27.71 -0.12
CA ARG A 4 15.65 26.87 0.59
C ARG A 4 15.41 25.41 0.25
N GLY A 5 15.64 24.97 -0.97
CA GLY A 5 15.92 23.55 -1.36
C GLY A 5 15.29 22.39 -0.58
N GLY A 6 14.26 22.62 0.22
CA GLY A 6 13.52 21.61 0.97
C GLY A 6 12.29 21.20 0.18
N GLY A 7 12.04 19.89 0.06
CA GLY A 7 10.82 19.36 -0.54
C GLY A 7 9.58 19.99 0.09
N SER A 8 8.50 20.10 -0.67
CA SER A 8 7.23 20.62 -0.14
C SER A 8 6.80 19.78 1.06
N PRO A 9 6.47 20.39 2.20
CA PRO A 9 6.02 19.64 3.37
C PRO A 9 4.71 18.91 3.06
N ALA A 10 4.51 17.75 3.66
CA ALA A 10 3.28 16.99 3.59
C ALA A 10 2.66 16.86 4.99
N ALA A 11 1.33 16.82 5.05
CA ALA A 11 0.62 16.53 6.29
C ALA A 11 0.05 15.12 6.27
N THR A 12 -0.02 14.49 7.45
CA THR A 12 -0.73 13.22 7.62
C THR A 12 -2.17 13.52 8.04
N ILE A 13 -3.11 12.91 7.34
CA ILE A 13 -4.53 12.90 7.70
C ILE A 13 -4.91 11.47 8.03
N VAL A 14 -5.68 11.29 9.10
CA VAL A 14 -6.16 9.98 9.57
C VAL A 14 -7.68 9.93 9.39
N PRO A 15 -8.19 9.51 8.21
CA PRO A 15 -9.64 9.45 7.97
C PRO A 15 -10.34 8.35 8.74
N SER A 16 -9.68 7.20 8.89
CA SER A 16 -10.14 6.07 9.69
C SER A 16 -8.96 5.26 10.21
N VAL A 17 -9.20 4.39 11.17
CA VAL A 17 -8.22 3.42 11.68
C VAL A 17 -8.85 2.04 11.76
N GLY A 18 -8.05 1.00 11.51
CA GLY A 18 -8.50 -0.36 11.36
C GLY A 18 -8.96 -0.66 9.92
N CYS A 19 -9.12 -1.95 9.62
CA CYS A 19 -9.54 -2.40 8.30
C CYS A 19 -10.58 -3.51 8.41
N PRO A 20 -11.74 -3.37 7.74
CA PRO A 20 -12.82 -4.36 7.85
C PRO A 20 -12.50 -5.69 7.16
N LEU A 21 -11.42 -5.79 6.38
CA LEU A 21 -11.06 -7.02 5.66
C LEU A 21 -10.59 -8.15 6.58
N GLY A 22 -9.96 -7.82 7.72
CA GLY A 22 -9.64 -8.78 8.77
C GLY A 22 -8.59 -9.82 8.37
N CYS A 23 -7.54 -9.43 7.64
CA CYS A 23 -6.44 -10.34 7.33
C CYS A 23 -5.82 -10.87 8.62
N ASN A 24 -5.58 -12.19 8.71
CA ASN A 24 -5.16 -12.89 9.92
C ASN A 24 -3.80 -12.43 10.47
N PHE A 25 -2.93 -11.91 9.64
CA PHE A 25 -1.60 -11.40 9.99
C PHE A 25 -1.57 -9.90 10.33
N CYS A 26 -2.65 -9.17 10.01
CA CYS A 26 -2.63 -7.70 10.06
C CYS A 26 -2.83 -7.19 11.49
N THR A 27 -1.81 -6.55 12.03
CA THR A 27 -1.82 -5.94 13.37
C THR A 27 -2.86 -4.84 13.50
N THR A 28 -2.97 -3.97 12.51
CA THR A 28 -3.94 -2.86 12.56
C THR A 28 -5.37 -3.38 12.59
N SER A 29 -5.69 -4.37 11.73
CA SER A 29 -7.01 -4.98 11.76
C SER A 29 -7.30 -5.65 13.11
N ALA A 30 -6.34 -6.41 13.66
CA ALA A 30 -6.48 -7.09 14.94
C ALA A 30 -6.65 -6.11 16.11
N PHE A 31 -5.84 -5.03 16.14
CA PHE A 31 -5.86 -4.01 17.20
C PHE A 31 -7.23 -3.31 17.31
N PHE A 32 -7.88 -3.06 16.18
CA PHE A 32 -9.20 -2.43 16.13
C PHE A 32 -10.39 -3.42 16.13
N GLY A 33 -10.17 -4.68 16.55
CA GLY A 33 -11.22 -5.67 16.78
C GLY A 33 -11.44 -6.65 15.63
N GLY A 34 -10.58 -6.67 14.62
CA GLY A 34 -10.58 -7.70 13.57
C GLY A 34 -11.57 -7.43 12.43
N LYS A 35 -11.99 -8.52 11.77
CA LYS A 35 -12.85 -8.46 10.58
C LYS A 35 -14.16 -7.67 10.83
N GLY A 36 -14.45 -6.74 9.95
CA GLY A 36 -15.64 -5.90 9.99
C GLY A 36 -15.57 -4.75 11.02
N LYS A 37 -14.46 -4.62 11.75
CA LYS A 37 -14.27 -3.58 12.75
C LYS A 37 -13.28 -2.51 12.27
N PHE A 38 -13.63 -1.26 12.48
CA PHE A 38 -12.79 -0.09 12.23
C PHE A 38 -13.45 1.14 12.87
N VAL A 39 -12.66 2.20 13.07
CA VAL A 39 -13.15 3.49 13.55
C VAL A 39 -13.05 4.48 12.39
N ASN A 40 -14.16 5.06 12.00
CA ASN A 40 -14.23 6.05 10.93
C ASN A 40 -14.42 7.44 11.54
N PHE A 41 -13.40 8.29 11.42
CA PHE A 41 -13.45 9.66 11.97
C PHE A 41 -14.20 10.62 11.05
N TYR A 42 -14.12 10.41 9.73
CA TYR A 42 -14.81 11.22 8.71
C TYR A 42 -15.59 10.30 7.78
N GLN A 43 -16.89 10.25 7.98
CA GLN A 43 -17.78 9.39 7.19
C GLN A 43 -18.07 9.97 5.81
N ARG A 44 -18.01 11.31 5.69
CA ARG A 44 -18.30 12.04 4.45
C ARG A 44 -17.08 12.73 3.90
N GLY A 45 -17.04 12.82 2.57
CA GLY A 45 -15.96 13.53 1.86
C GLY A 45 -15.91 15.03 2.17
N GLU A 46 -17.06 15.66 2.43
CA GLU A 46 -17.16 17.05 2.83
C GLU A 46 -16.49 17.35 4.18
N GLU A 47 -16.61 16.43 5.14
CA GLU A 47 -15.94 16.54 6.44
C GLU A 47 -14.43 16.47 6.28
N LEU A 48 -13.97 15.48 5.50
CA LEU A 48 -12.56 15.29 5.17
C LEU A 48 -12.00 16.49 4.41
N PHE A 49 -12.75 17.04 3.44
CA PHE A 49 -12.38 18.23 2.71
C PHE A 49 -12.13 19.43 3.62
N ARG A 50 -13.02 19.68 4.60
CA ARG A 50 -12.84 20.78 5.56
C ARG A 50 -11.58 20.65 6.38
N VAL A 51 -11.26 19.44 6.83
CA VAL A 51 -10.04 19.14 7.60
C VAL A 51 -8.80 19.37 6.73
N MET A 52 -8.80 18.87 5.49
CA MET A 52 -7.69 19.07 4.56
C MET A 52 -7.48 20.56 4.21
N CYS A 53 -8.55 21.33 4.01
CA CYS A 53 -8.46 22.78 3.85
C CYS A 53 -7.89 23.49 5.08
N HIS A 54 -8.21 23.02 6.29
CA HIS A 54 -7.62 23.54 7.53
C HIS A 54 -6.13 23.24 7.60
N ALA A 55 -5.73 22.00 7.35
CA ALA A 55 -4.32 21.58 7.35
C ALA A 55 -3.51 22.32 6.28
N GLU A 56 -4.06 22.47 5.07
CA GLU A 56 -3.43 23.27 3.99
C GLU A 56 -3.11 24.67 4.45
N ARG A 57 -4.10 25.39 5.04
CA ARG A 57 -3.90 26.78 5.51
C ARG A 57 -2.96 26.86 6.71
N ALA A 58 -3.12 25.98 7.70
CA ALA A 58 -2.35 26.03 8.95
C ALA A 58 -0.88 25.64 8.76
N LEU A 59 -0.60 24.72 7.83
CA LEU A 59 0.73 24.14 7.63
C LEU A 59 1.40 24.56 6.31
N GLY A 60 0.67 25.23 5.42
CA GLY A 60 1.17 25.60 4.10
C GLY A 60 1.47 24.40 3.20
N VAL A 61 0.68 23.34 3.29
CA VAL A 61 0.89 22.09 2.57
C VAL A 61 -0.13 21.90 1.45
N SER A 62 0.27 21.19 0.37
CA SER A 62 -0.62 20.73 -0.69
C SER A 62 -0.51 19.22 -0.92
N SER A 63 0.27 18.54 -0.11
CA SER A 63 0.48 17.10 -0.17
C SER A 63 0.02 16.43 1.13
N PHE A 64 -0.66 15.30 1.00
CA PHE A 64 -1.25 14.58 2.12
C PHE A 64 -0.93 13.10 2.08
N PHE A 65 -0.45 12.56 3.20
CA PHE A 65 -0.43 11.15 3.46
C PHE A 65 -1.73 10.75 4.16
N MET A 66 -2.57 10.00 3.44
CA MET A 66 -3.85 9.52 3.97
C MET A 66 -3.59 8.23 4.75
N MET A 67 -3.42 8.35 6.07
CA MET A 67 -3.17 7.21 6.95
C MET A 67 -4.49 6.51 7.30
N ASP A 68 -4.98 5.77 6.32
CA ASP A 68 -6.19 4.96 6.33
C ASP A 68 -5.82 3.64 5.63
N GLU A 69 -5.96 2.51 6.29
CA GLU A 69 -5.47 1.21 5.80
C GLU A 69 -6.10 0.75 4.47
N ASN A 70 -7.20 1.38 4.05
CA ASN A 70 -7.83 1.10 2.77
C ASN A 70 -8.70 2.27 2.29
N PHE A 71 -8.09 3.42 2.08
CA PHE A 71 -8.75 4.70 1.79
C PHE A 71 -9.79 4.60 0.67
N LEU A 72 -9.43 3.94 -0.44
CA LEU A 72 -10.30 3.80 -1.62
C LEU A 72 -11.43 2.76 -1.44
N LEU A 73 -11.45 2.01 -0.34
CA LEU A 73 -12.56 1.11 -0.05
C LEU A 73 -13.89 1.87 0.10
N TYR A 74 -13.82 3.10 0.61
CA TYR A 74 -14.98 3.96 0.86
C TYR A 74 -15.22 4.91 -0.32
N LYS A 75 -15.63 4.34 -1.49
CA LYS A 75 -15.78 5.09 -2.75
C LYS A 75 -16.65 6.34 -2.58
N ARG A 76 -17.77 6.27 -1.86
CA ARG A 76 -18.64 7.43 -1.63
C ARG A 76 -17.87 8.60 -1.00
N ARG A 77 -17.12 8.36 0.09
CA ARG A 77 -16.30 9.38 0.76
C ARG A 77 -15.26 9.98 -0.18
N ALA A 78 -14.58 9.15 -0.95
CA ALA A 78 -13.57 9.61 -1.90
C ALA A 78 -14.17 10.45 -3.03
N MET A 79 -15.35 10.08 -3.55
CA MET A 79 -16.02 10.84 -4.62
C MET A 79 -16.61 12.15 -4.10
N GLU A 80 -17.23 12.16 -2.91
CA GLU A 80 -17.67 13.40 -2.25
C GLU A 80 -16.50 14.39 -2.01
N LEU A 81 -15.31 13.85 -1.62
CA LEU A 81 -14.08 14.65 -1.51
C LEU A 81 -13.69 15.25 -2.86
N LEU A 82 -13.68 14.45 -3.92
CA LEU A 82 -13.38 14.90 -5.27
C LEU A 82 -14.34 16.01 -5.73
N ASP A 83 -15.62 15.85 -5.48
CA ASP A 83 -16.63 16.88 -5.85
C ASP A 83 -16.37 18.20 -5.13
N CYS A 84 -16.03 18.16 -3.83
CA CYS A 84 -15.64 19.34 -3.08
C CYS A 84 -14.36 19.98 -3.62
N MET A 85 -13.35 19.16 -3.98
CA MET A 85 -12.10 19.63 -4.58
C MET A 85 -12.37 20.33 -5.92
N LYS A 86 -13.22 19.74 -6.78
CA LYS A 86 -13.61 20.33 -8.06
C LYS A 86 -14.31 21.68 -7.85
N ALA A 87 -15.31 21.72 -6.98
CA ALA A 87 -16.08 22.95 -6.70
C ALA A 87 -15.21 24.09 -6.15
N ALA A 88 -14.18 23.77 -5.37
CA ALA A 88 -13.27 24.75 -4.78
C ALA A 88 -11.99 25.01 -5.58
N GLY A 89 -11.81 24.37 -6.75
CA GLY A 89 -10.59 24.47 -7.56
C GLY A 89 -9.33 23.98 -6.84
N LYS A 90 -9.48 23.03 -5.90
CA LYS A 90 -8.36 22.51 -5.11
C LYS A 90 -7.62 21.39 -5.85
N THR A 91 -6.29 21.47 -5.79
CA THR A 91 -5.37 20.44 -6.27
C THR A 91 -4.46 20.00 -5.13
N TRP A 92 -4.60 18.76 -4.74
CA TRP A 92 -3.79 18.13 -3.69
C TRP A 92 -3.14 16.85 -4.21
N ALA A 93 -1.92 16.59 -3.76
CA ALA A 93 -1.24 15.32 -3.99
C ALA A 93 -1.50 14.37 -2.81
N MET A 94 -1.94 13.16 -3.09
CA MET A 94 -2.25 12.18 -2.03
C MET A 94 -1.46 10.89 -2.19
N TYR A 95 -0.91 10.42 -1.07
CA TYR A 95 -0.42 9.07 -0.90
C TYR A 95 -1.44 8.28 -0.08
N VAL A 96 -1.93 7.18 -0.62
CA VAL A 96 -3.00 6.38 -0.01
C VAL A 96 -2.60 4.90 0.11
N PHE A 97 -3.13 4.21 1.14
CA PHE A 97 -3.15 2.75 1.15
C PHE A 97 -4.44 2.26 0.50
N SER A 98 -4.36 1.20 -0.29
CA SER A 98 -5.56 0.57 -0.82
C SER A 98 -5.37 -0.90 -1.20
N SER A 99 -6.47 -1.59 -1.44
CA SER A 99 -6.52 -2.94 -1.95
C SER A 99 -6.90 -2.97 -3.43
N ALA A 100 -6.45 -3.98 -4.17
CA ALA A 100 -6.68 -4.10 -5.59
C ALA A 100 -8.19 -4.09 -5.96
N ASN A 101 -9.00 -4.81 -5.20
CA ASN A 101 -10.45 -4.85 -5.42
C ASN A 101 -11.17 -3.52 -5.10
N ALA A 102 -10.59 -2.67 -4.23
CA ALA A 102 -11.12 -1.34 -3.98
C ALA A 102 -10.78 -0.39 -5.14
N ILE A 103 -9.54 -0.42 -5.62
CA ILE A 103 -9.07 0.41 -6.74
C ILE A 103 -9.87 0.14 -8.01
N ARG A 104 -10.17 -1.13 -8.31
CA ARG A 104 -10.96 -1.53 -9.50
C ARG A 104 -12.40 -0.97 -9.56
N LYS A 105 -12.88 -0.37 -8.48
CA LYS A 105 -14.17 0.32 -8.48
C LYS A 105 -14.12 1.74 -9.04
N TYR A 106 -12.93 2.24 -9.33
CA TYR A 106 -12.70 3.59 -9.84
C TYR A 106 -12.24 3.53 -11.29
N ASP A 107 -12.64 4.54 -12.06
CA ASP A 107 -11.95 4.86 -13.28
C ASP A 107 -10.59 5.50 -12.94
N ILE A 108 -9.58 5.24 -13.75
CA ILE A 108 -8.24 5.83 -13.51
C ILE A 108 -8.33 7.36 -13.52
N ARG A 109 -9.19 7.93 -14.34
CA ARG A 109 -9.43 9.37 -14.38
C ARG A 109 -9.93 9.91 -13.03
N GLU A 110 -10.83 9.20 -12.35
CA GLU A 110 -11.32 9.58 -11.01
C GLU A 110 -10.16 9.64 -10.00
N LEU A 111 -9.23 8.67 -10.05
CA LEU A 111 -8.06 8.65 -9.16
C LEU A 111 -7.09 9.81 -9.44
N VAL A 112 -6.85 10.11 -10.71
CA VAL A 112 -5.99 11.23 -11.12
C VAL A 112 -6.60 12.57 -10.69
N GLU A 113 -7.89 12.78 -10.93
CA GLU A 113 -8.59 14.01 -10.54
C GLU A 113 -8.71 14.18 -9.03
N LEU A 114 -8.79 13.08 -8.29
CA LEU A 114 -8.73 13.05 -6.82
C LEU A 114 -7.33 13.45 -6.29
N GLY A 115 -6.31 13.42 -7.16
CA GLY A 115 -4.94 13.74 -6.80
C GLY A 115 -4.18 12.56 -6.18
N VAL A 116 -4.59 11.33 -6.45
CA VAL A 116 -3.86 10.15 -6.02
C VAL A 116 -2.58 10.03 -6.84
N GLU A 117 -1.45 10.31 -6.22
CA GLU A 117 -0.13 10.20 -6.85
C GLU A 117 0.59 8.93 -6.49
N TRP A 118 0.33 8.41 -5.29
CA TRP A 118 0.93 7.21 -4.77
C TRP A 118 -0.12 6.28 -4.18
N ILE A 119 0.03 4.99 -4.47
CA ILE A 119 -0.77 3.94 -3.84
C ILE A 119 0.16 2.90 -3.22
N TRP A 120 0.02 2.67 -1.91
CA TRP A 120 0.57 1.46 -1.29
C TRP A 120 -0.42 0.33 -1.47
N LEU A 121 -0.01 -0.68 -2.24
CA LEU A 121 -0.86 -1.77 -2.69
C LEU A 121 -0.34 -3.11 -2.18
N GLY A 122 -1.13 -3.79 -1.36
CA GLY A 122 -0.86 -5.17 -0.98
C GLY A 122 -1.07 -6.10 -2.18
N LEU A 123 0.00 -6.71 -2.66
CA LEU A 123 0.01 -7.67 -3.77
C LEU A 123 0.01 -9.11 -3.25
N GLU A 124 0.54 -9.31 -2.04
CA GLU A 124 0.65 -10.57 -1.30
C GLU A 124 1.24 -11.71 -2.16
N SER A 125 0.50 -12.83 -2.31
CA SER A 125 0.81 -13.96 -3.18
C SER A 125 -0.44 -14.39 -3.94
N THR A 126 -0.28 -15.24 -4.95
CA THR A 126 -1.37 -15.65 -5.87
C THR A 126 -2.45 -16.48 -5.20
N ASP A 127 -2.10 -17.36 -4.28
CA ASP A 127 -3.01 -18.38 -3.71
C ASP A 127 -3.39 -18.09 -2.25
N THR A 128 -3.44 -16.81 -1.87
CA THR A 128 -3.66 -16.44 -0.48
C THR A 128 -5.09 -16.59 0.02
N GLY A 129 -6.07 -16.72 -0.88
CA GLY A 129 -7.49 -16.68 -0.51
C GLY A 129 -7.96 -15.33 0.07
N TYR A 130 -7.10 -14.31 0.12
CA TYR A 130 -7.48 -12.99 0.63
C TYR A 130 -8.46 -12.28 -0.30
N THR A 131 -9.59 -11.88 0.25
CA THR A 131 -10.69 -11.24 -0.49
C THR A 131 -10.27 -9.95 -1.20
N LYS A 132 -9.23 -9.26 -0.69
CA LYS A 132 -8.71 -8.01 -1.26
C LYS A 132 -8.09 -8.13 -2.65
N LEU A 133 -7.73 -9.36 -3.07
CA LEU A 133 -7.15 -9.66 -4.40
C LEU A 133 -8.10 -10.43 -5.30
N LYS A 134 -9.21 -10.95 -4.75
CA LYS A 134 -10.12 -11.85 -5.46
C LYS A 134 -10.62 -11.24 -6.78
N GLY A 135 -10.41 -11.99 -7.87
CA GLY A 135 -10.89 -11.61 -9.21
C GLY A 135 -10.17 -10.42 -9.84
N THR A 136 -9.00 -9.99 -9.30
CA THR A 136 -8.24 -8.86 -9.85
C THR A 136 -6.94 -9.34 -10.48
N ASP A 137 -6.73 -9.02 -11.75
CA ASP A 137 -5.41 -9.07 -12.37
C ASP A 137 -4.57 -7.89 -11.87
N THR A 138 -3.74 -8.16 -10.87
CA THR A 138 -2.89 -7.15 -10.22
C THR A 138 -1.76 -6.67 -11.13
N LEU A 139 -1.27 -7.51 -12.06
CA LEU A 139 -0.24 -7.11 -13.03
C LEU A 139 -0.78 -6.04 -13.99
N SER A 140 -1.94 -6.30 -14.57
CA SER A 140 -2.61 -5.33 -15.43
C SER A 140 -2.96 -4.05 -14.68
N LEU A 141 -3.46 -4.15 -13.44
CA LEU A 141 -3.79 -3.00 -12.60
C LEU A 141 -2.59 -2.10 -12.34
N VAL A 142 -1.45 -2.67 -11.92
CA VAL A 142 -0.24 -1.90 -11.64
C VAL A 142 0.29 -1.21 -12.89
N ARG A 143 0.32 -1.91 -14.03
CA ARG A 143 0.73 -1.32 -15.31
C ARG A 143 -0.16 -0.15 -15.71
N GLU A 144 -1.47 -0.30 -15.57
CA GLU A 144 -2.44 0.74 -15.88
C GLU A 144 -2.27 1.97 -14.99
N LEU A 145 -2.13 1.80 -13.68
CA LEU A 145 -1.87 2.89 -12.73
C LEU A 145 -0.59 3.65 -13.09
N GLN A 146 0.52 2.95 -13.28
CA GLN A 146 1.82 3.57 -13.58
C GLN A 146 1.86 4.22 -14.97
N ALA A 147 1.16 3.66 -15.97
CA ALA A 147 0.99 4.28 -17.29
C ALA A 147 0.23 5.61 -17.22
N HIS A 148 -0.57 5.83 -16.19
CA HIS A 148 -1.26 7.10 -15.91
C HIS A 148 -0.50 7.98 -14.89
N GLY A 149 0.74 7.61 -14.55
CA GLY A 149 1.59 8.42 -13.67
C GLY A 149 1.26 8.30 -12.19
N ILE A 150 0.49 7.28 -11.78
CA ILE A 150 0.25 6.94 -10.38
C ILE A 150 1.35 5.97 -9.95
N CYS A 151 2.19 6.39 -9.00
CA CYS A 151 3.25 5.55 -8.47
C CYS A 151 2.68 4.44 -7.59
N VAL A 152 3.14 3.20 -7.79
CA VAL A 152 2.73 2.07 -6.96
C VAL A 152 3.87 1.63 -6.07
N HIS A 153 3.60 1.60 -4.76
CA HIS A 153 4.42 0.92 -3.77
C HIS A 153 3.80 -0.46 -3.52
N GLY A 154 4.35 -1.49 -4.15
CA GLY A 154 3.88 -2.86 -3.99
C GLY A 154 4.37 -3.46 -2.67
N SER A 155 3.56 -4.30 -2.05
CA SER A 155 3.94 -5.08 -0.87
C SER A 155 3.59 -6.55 -1.06
N THR A 156 4.57 -7.43 -0.83
CA THR A 156 4.43 -8.89 -0.99
C THR A 156 4.92 -9.61 0.24
N ILE A 157 4.20 -10.65 0.67
CA ILE A 157 4.54 -11.46 1.82
C ILE A 157 5.24 -12.76 1.34
N ILE A 158 6.43 -12.99 1.87
CA ILE A 158 7.24 -14.19 1.66
C ILE A 158 7.03 -15.14 2.83
N GLY A 159 6.87 -16.44 2.57
CA GLY A 159 6.72 -17.46 3.60
C GLY A 159 5.33 -17.55 4.19
N LEU A 160 4.28 -17.36 3.37
CA LEU A 160 2.93 -17.77 3.72
C LEU A 160 2.88 -19.29 3.96
N GLU A 161 1.95 -19.79 4.76
CA GLU A 161 1.95 -21.21 5.19
C GLU A 161 1.93 -22.24 4.05
N HIS A 162 1.43 -21.87 2.86
CA HIS A 162 1.45 -22.71 1.66
C HIS A 162 2.76 -22.64 0.86
N HIS A 163 3.66 -21.72 1.23
CA HIS A 163 4.96 -21.62 0.55
C HIS A 163 5.86 -22.81 0.93
N THR A 164 6.53 -23.33 -0.08
CA THR A 164 7.57 -24.35 0.03
C THR A 164 8.80 -23.91 -0.75
N PRO A 165 9.97 -24.53 -0.56
CA PRO A 165 11.15 -24.22 -1.37
C PRO A 165 10.92 -24.33 -2.89
N GLU A 166 9.99 -25.20 -3.32
CA GLU A 166 9.68 -25.43 -4.73
C GLU A 166 8.79 -24.35 -5.35
N ASN A 167 7.84 -23.76 -4.59
CA ASN A 167 6.86 -22.83 -5.14
C ASN A 167 7.17 -21.35 -4.87
N ILE A 168 7.87 -21.02 -3.79
CA ILE A 168 8.11 -19.62 -3.37
C ILE A 168 8.89 -18.81 -4.41
N GLY A 169 9.73 -19.47 -5.22
CA GLY A 169 10.45 -18.83 -6.31
C GLY A 169 9.51 -18.20 -7.35
N ALA A 170 8.44 -18.91 -7.70
CA ALA A 170 7.45 -18.43 -8.66
C ALA A 170 6.68 -17.20 -8.13
N ASP A 171 6.37 -17.18 -6.82
CA ASP A 171 5.70 -16.03 -6.21
C ASP A 171 6.59 -14.78 -6.13
N ILE A 172 7.88 -14.94 -5.83
CA ILE A 172 8.86 -13.86 -5.91
C ILE A 172 8.96 -13.32 -7.33
N GLU A 173 9.06 -14.19 -8.34
CA GLU A 173 9.10 -13.82 -9.76
C GLU A 173 7.84 -13.03 -10.19
N ARG A 174 6.68 -13.47 -9.76
CA ARG A 174 5.42 -12.76 -10.01
C ARG A 174 5.37 -11.40 -9.33
N ALA A 175 5.84 -11.30 -8.08
CA ALA A 175 5.93 -10.03 -7.38
C ALA A 175 6.80 -9.02 -8.15
N ILE A 176 7.97 -9.46 -8.62
CA ILE A 176 8.92 -8.64 -9.41
C ILE A 176 8.32 -8.25 -10.76
N ALA A 177 7.54 -9.11 -11.40
CA ALA A 177 6.88 -8.85 -12.69
C ALA A 177 5.85 -7.69 -12.65
N HIS A 178 5.45 -7.22 -11.47
CA HIS A 178 4.63 -6.01 -11.33
C HIS A 178 5.40 -4.73 -11.68
N GLU A 179 6.73 -4.73 -11.65
CA GLU A 179 7.58 -3.57 -11.95
C GLU A 179 7.16 -2.32 -11.17
N THR A 180 6.75 -2.48 -9.91
CA THR A 180 6.30 -1.38 -9.06
C THR A 180 7.41 -0.35 -8.84
N VAL A 181 7.06 0.92 -8.63
CA VAL A 181 8.06 1.99 -8.37
C VAL A 181 8.93 1.65 -7.17
N PHE A 182 8.30 1.31 -6.05
CA PHE A 182 8.94 0.67 -4.90
C PHE A 182 8.28 -0.67 -4.64
N HIS A 183 9.07 -1.64 -4.15
CA HIS A 183 8.54 -2.91 -3.71
C HIS A 183 9.04 -3.22 -2.30
N GLN A 184 8.12 -3.51 -1.39
CA GLN A 184 8.41 -4.00 -0.06
C GLN A 184 8.15 -5.51 0.00
N PHE A 185 9.21 -6.29 0.19
CA PHE A 185 9.08 -7.70 0.52
C PHE A 185 9.10 -7.85 2.05
N MET A 186 8.14 -8.59 2.59
CA MET A 186 7.99 -8.83 4.02
C MET A 186 7.93 -10.33 4.28
N LEU A 187 8.55 -10.79 5.35
CA LEU A 187 8.33 -12.15 5.84
C LEU A 187 6.98 -12.25 6.55
N TYR A 188 6.30 -13.37 6.34
CA TYR A 188 5.08 -13.71 7.09
C TYR A 188 5.40 -13.79 8.57
N THR A 189 4.89 -12.88 9.35
CA THR A 189 5.31 -12.65 10.73
C THR A 189 4.11 -12.68 11.66
N PRO A 190 4.00 -13.70 12.54
CA PRO A 190 3.01 -13.70 13.61
C PRO A 190 3.26 -12.57 14.61
N MET A 191 2.60 -11.44 14.40
CA MET A 191 2.69 -10.29 15.31
C MET A 191 1.76 -10.46 16.50
N PRO A 192 2.21 -10.12 17.74
CA PRO A 192 1.36 -10.20 18.92
C PRO A 192 -0.01 -9.54 18.74
N GLY A 193 -1.07 -10.21 19.21
CA GLY A 193 -2.45 -9.76 19.08
C GLY A 193 -3.16 -10.16 17.79
N THR A 194 -2.45 -10.67 16.79
CA THR A 194 -3.07 -11.15 15.53
C THR A 194 -3.61 -12.58 15.67
N ALA A 195 -4.59 -12.93 14.82
CA ALA A 195 -5.10 -14.30 14.76
C ALA A 195 -4.00 -15.30 14.37
N LEU A 196 -3.09 -14.91 13.49
CA LEU A 196 -1.92 -15.71 13.13
C LEU A 196 -1.03 -15.99 14.34
N HIS A 197 -0.76 -14.98 15.17
CA HIS A 197 0.04 -15.17 16.39
C HIS A 197 -0.62 -16.15 17.36
N ALA A 198 -1.93 -16.01 17.59
CA ALA A 198 -2.70 -16.94 18.44
C ALA A 198 -2.64 -18.38 17.91
N GLN A 199 -2.82 -18.56 16.59
CA GLN A 199 -2.72 -19.85 15.93
C GLN A 199 -1.33 -20.47 16.12
N VAL A 200 -0.27 -19.77 15.73
CA VAL A 200 1.11 -20.27 15.79
C VAL A 200 1.54 -20.58 17.23
N THR A 201 1.06 -19.78 18.20
CA THR A 201 1.29 -20.04 19.63
C THR A 201 0.60 -21.31 20.10
N SER A 202 -0.67 -21.50 19.74
CA SER A 202 -1.43 -22.70 20.12
C SER A 202 -0.86 -24.00 19.52
N GLU A 203 -0.24 -23.87 18.34
CA GLU A 203 0.45 -24.98 17.66
C GLU A 203 1.88 -25.22 18.19
N GLY A 204 2.35 -24.43 19.15
CA GLY A 204 3.70 -24.53 19.71
C GLY A 204 4.82 -24.19 18.72
N ARG A 205 4.51 -23.42 17.69
CA ARG A 205 5.46 -23.05 16.61
C ARG A 205 6.13 -21.69 16.83
N LEU A 206 5.67 -20.86 17.77
CA LEU A 206 6.31 -19.57 18.06
C LEU A 206 7.70 -19.83 18.67
N LEU A 207 8.68 -19.03 18.27
CA LEU A 207 10.03 -19.07 18.84
C LEU A 207 10.09 -18.13 20.05
N ASN A 208 10.56 -18.65 21.19
CA ASN A 208 10.62 -17.91 22.46
C ASN A 208 11.92 -17.10 22.62
N ASP A 209 12.92 -17.36 21.79
CA ASP A 209 14.26 -16.81 21.84
C ASP A 209 14.47 -15.65 20.83
N VAL A 210 13.40 -15.15 20.25
CA VAL A 210 13.45 -14.04 19.29
C VAL A 210 13.13 -12.72 20.01
N ASP A 211 14.04 -11.75 19.88
CA ASP A 211 13.79 -10.40 20.39
C ASP A 211 12.55 -9.79 19.69
N LEU A 212 11.72 -9.12 20.46
CA LEU A 212 10.55 -8.43 19.90
C LEU A 212 10.97 -7.37 18.86
N ALA A 213 12.13 -6.76 19.01
CA ALA A 213 12.70 -5.83 18.04
C ALA A 213 12.98 -6.47 16.67
N ASP A 214 13.18 -7.79 16.62
CA ASP A 214 13.41 -8.55 15.38
C ASP A 214 12.11 -9.07 14.73
N THR A 215 10.95 -8.84 15.37
CA THR A 215 9.64 -9.33 14.89
C THR A 215 8.93 -8.32 13.98
N HIS A 216 9.62 -7.78 12.98
CA HIS A 216 9.10 -6.74 12.08
C HIS A 216 8.97 -7.19 10.60
N GLY A 217 9.20 -8.48 10.31
CA GLY A 217 9.07 -9.03 8.96
C GLY A 217 10.19 -8.68 7.98
N GLN A 218 11.25 -8.00 8.42
CA GLN A 218 12.41 -7.59 7.59
C GLN A 218 13.72 -8.30 8.00
N PHE A 219 13.65 -9.32 8.87
CA PHE A 219 14.83 -10.01 9.36
C PHE A 219 14.78 -11.51 9.11
N LYS A 220 14.15 -12.28 10.00
CA LYS A 220 13.98 -13.73 9.92
C LYS A 220 12.63 -14.11 10.50
N PHE A 221 12.14 -15.33 10.18
CA PHE A 221 10.95 -15.84 10.85
C PHE A 221 11.10 -15.84 12.37
N ASN A 222 10.05 -15.43 13.07
CA ASN A 222 9.89 -15.53 14.51
C ASN A 222 9.09 -16.79 14.94
N PHE A 223 8.88 -17.72 14.01
CA PHE A 223 8.14 -18.96 14.22
C PHE A 223 8.72 -20.09 13.37
N ARG A 224 8.35 -21.33 13.70
CA ARG A 224 8.67 -22.49 12.88
C ARG A 224 7.68 -22.58 11.73
N HIS A 225 8.15 -22.24 10.54
CA HIS A 225 7.38 -22.43 9.31
C HIS A 225 7.34 -23.92 8.92
N PRO A 226 6.24 -24.45 8.33
CA PRO A 226 6.12 -25.86 7.99
C PRO A 226 7.20 -26.39 7.04
N ALA A 227 7.68 -25.58 6.09
CA ALA A 227 8.56 -26.03 5.00
C ALA A 227 9.85 -25.22 4.83
N ILE A 228 9.96 -24.03 5.41
CA ILE A 228 11.08 -23.10 5.20
C ILE A 228 11.75 -22.85 6.55
N SER A 229 13.05 -23.06 6.65
CA SER A 229 13.80 -22.78 7.87
C SER A 229 13.94 -21.27 8.13
N ARG A 230 14.29 -20.92 9.37
CA ARG A 230 14.51 -19.53 9.78
C ARG A 230 15.64 -18.87 8.98
N ASP A 231 16.71 -19.59 8.69
CA ASP A 231 17.85 -19.06 7.93
C ASP A 231 17.50 -18.91 6.44
N GLU A 232 16.79 -19.86 5.85
CA GLU A 232 16.28 -19.76 4.48
C GLU A 232 15.36 -18.57 4.31
N SER A 233 14.55 -18.22 5.31
CA SER A 233 13.67 -17.06 5.24
C SER A 233 14.42 -15.75 4.96
N LYS A 234 15.60 -15.58 5.59
CA LYS A 234 16.47 -14.42 5.34
C LYS A 234 17.05 -14.43 3.92
N VAL A 235 17.51 -15.60 3.48
CA VAL A 235 18.06 -15.75 2.12
C VAL A 235 16.99 -15.45 1.05
N LEU A 236 15.75 -15.89 1.27
CA LEU A 236 14.64 -15.62 0.36
C LEU A 236 14.27 -14.13 0.33
N LEU A 237 14.25 -13.48 1.49
CA LEU A 237 14.00 -12.03 1.58
C LEU A 237 15.06 -11.23 0.82
N ASP A 238 16.33 -11.50 1.07
CA ASP A 238 17.46 -10.83 0.41
C ASP A 238 17.46 -11.10 -1.10
N ARG A 239 17.13 -12.33 -1.50
CA ARG A 239 17.00 -12.72 -2.90
C ARG A 239 15.90 -11.91 -3.61
N ALA A 240 14.75 -11.72 -2.96
CA ALA A 240 13.65 -10.98 -3.55
C ALA A 240 14.04 -9.53 -3.86
N PHE A 241 14.66 -8.82 -2.91
CA PHE A 241 15.15 -7.45 -3.12
C PHE A 241 16.23 -7.39 -4.21
N ARG A 242 17.19 -8.32 -4.19
CA ARG A 242 18.25 -8.38 -5.20
C ARG A 242 17.69 -8.61 -6.61
N LEU A 243 16.79 -9.58 -6.77
CA LEU A 243 16.18 -9.88 -8.06
C LEU A 243 15.32 -8.73 -8.58
N ASP A 244 14.58 -8.02 -7.71
CA ASP A 244 13.84 -6.82 -8.11
C ASP A 244 14.79 -5.75 -8.66
N PHE A 245 15.92 -5.51 -7.99
CA PHE A 245 16.93 -4.57 -8.45
C PHE A 245 17.58 -5.01 -9.77
N GLU A 246 17.99 -6.27 -9.88
CA GLU A 246 18.65 -6.82 -11.08
C GLU A 246 17.77 -6.76 -12.33
N ARG A 247 16.44 -7.00 -12.18
CA ARG A 247 15.51 -7.03 -13.31
C ARG A 247 14.88 -5.69 -13.65
N ASN A 248 14.48 -4.97 -12.62
CA ASN A 248 13.70 -3.74 -12.79
C ASN A 248 14.54 -2.48 -12.63
N GLY A 249 15.82 -2.64 -12.26
CA GLY A 249 16.76 -1.53 -12.02
C GLY A 249 16.44 -0.72 -10.75
N PRO A 250 17.15 0.38 -10.55
CA PRO A 250 16.96 1.24 -9.39
C PRO A 250 15.55 1.83 -9.30
N SER A 251 14.96 1.82 -8.12
CA SER A 251 13.62 2.38 -7.87
C SER A 251 13.51 3.86 -8.27
N LEU A 252 14.60 4.62 -8.15
CA LEU A 252 14.61 6.02 -8.56
C LEU A 252 14.35 6.19 -10.07
N PHE A 253 14.87 5.32 -10.91
CA PHE A 253 14.61 5.38 -12.36
C PHE A 253 13.15 5.00 -12.68
N ARG A 254 12.59 4.02 -11.97
CA ARG A 254 11.16 3.66 -12.08
C ARG A 254 10.27 4.83 -11.67
N LEU A 255 10.63 5.53 -10.59
CA LEU A 255 9.96 6.75 -10.14
C LEU A 255 10.00 7.84 -11.21
N MET A 256 11.19 8.19 -11.70
CA MET A 256 11.35 9.21 -12.74
C MET A 256 10.56 8.88 -14.00
N ARG A 257 10.59 7.62 -14.46
CA ARG A 257 9.81 7.15 -15.61
C ARG A 257 8.30 7.38 -15.39
N THR A 258 7.77 7.01 -14.23
CA THR A 258 6.34 7.16 -13.90
C THR A 258 5.94 8.64 -13.84
N MET A 259 6.78 9.49 -13.22
CA MET A 259 6.54 10.94 -13.18
C MET A 259 6.59 11.59 -14.58
N MET A 260 7.51 11.15 -15.46
CA MET A 260 7.56 11.62 -16.84
C MET A 260 6.31 11.23 -17.63
N LEU A 261 5.82 9.99 -17.48
CA LEU A 261 4.56 9.54 -18.10
C LEU A 261 3.39 10.41 -17.64
N ARG A 262 3.31 10.73 -16.34
CA ARG A 262 2.32 11.65 -15.79
C ARG A 262 2.40 13.01 -16.47
N TRP A 263 3.58 13.65 -16.46
CA TRP A 263 3.78 14.97 -17.07
C TRP A 263 3.42 14.98 -18.55
N GLN A 264 3.90 13.99 -19.34
CA GLN A 264 3.61 13.88 -20.76
C GLN A 264 2.10 13.76 -21.04
N ARG A 265 1.39 12.99 -20.22
CA ARG A 265 -0.04 12.72 -20.39
C ARG A 265 -0.91 13.94 -20.04
N TYR A 266 -0.55 14.66 -18.97
CA TYR A 266 -1.45 15.64 -18.38
C TYR A 266 -1.01 17.10 -18.56
N ARG A 267 0.17 17.39 -19.08
CA ARG A 267 0.66 18.77 -19.31
C ARG A 267 -0.27 19.67 -20.12
N ALA A 268 -1.13 19.09 -20.95
CA ALA A 268 -2.10 19.81 -21.78
C ALA A 268 -3.55 19.43 -21.43
N ASP A 269 -3.78 18.87 -20.23
CA ASP A 269 -5.13 18.48 -19.80
C ASP A 269 -6.05 19.71 -19.73
N ALA A 270 -7.33 19.54 -20.11
CA ALA A 270 -8.33 20.60 -20.04
C ALA A 270 -8.60 21.05 -18.59
N ASP A 271 -8.56 20.10 -17.64
CA ASP A 271 -8.68 20.42 -16.21
C ASP A 271 -7.34 20.94 -15.66
N PRO A 272 -7.27 22.24 -15.27
CA PRO A 272 -6.03 22.82 -14.74
C PRO A 272 -5.56 22.17 -13.44
N ARG A 273 -6.45 21.46 -12.71
CA ARG A 273 -6.10 20.73 -11.49
C ARG A 273 -5.30 19.47 -11.77
N VAL A 274 -5.35 18.94 -13.00
CA VAL A 274 -4.65 17.73 -13.44
C VAL A 274 -3.29 18.04 -14.08
N ARG A 275 -3.11 19.26 -14.58
CA ARG A 275 -1.83 19.70 -15.16
C ARG A 275 -0.73 19.62 -14.09
N GLY A 276 0.24 18.70 -14.26
CA GLY A 276 1.33 18.47 -13.33
C GLY A 276 2.55 19.32 -13.57
#